data_f73daa43e343a4d9d9cd2a51f85a2cce
#
_entry.id   f73daa43e343a4d9d9cd2a51f85a2cce
#
_cell.length_a   1.000
_cell.length_b   1.000
_cell.length_c   1.000
_cell.angle_alpha   90.00
_cell.angle_beta   90.00
_cell.angle_gamma   90.00
#
_symmetry.space_group_name_H-M   'P 1'
#
loop_
_entity.id
_entity.type
_entity.pdbx_description
1 polymer ?
#
loop_
_entity_poly.entity_id
_entity_poly.type
_entity_poly.pdbx_seq_one_letter_code
_entity_poly.pdbx_strand_id
1 'polypeptide(L)'
;GLTNGKTHYRYKANGNYVVDAFNSNSEKYNDADYSYFEYYKLNATVTAEVMNKSFNYNENNVVKFKVKQADTDTQKLEVASASIDVSSLGGSSEMPIEPELQAVTISATVDTTLGTKTLPITVTDQYGNKFSTTVDVEITDRVKKNENDFDWDEAVVYFMMTDRFFDGNESNNTASGADTYGDNPG
;
A
#
# COMPACT_ATOMS: atom_id res chain seq x y z
N GLY A 1 -22.98 -22.48 6.36
CA GLY A 1 -21.54 -22.21 6.24
C GLY A 1 -20.81 -23.46 5.73
N LEU A 2 -19.56 -23.31 5.27
CA LEU A 2 -18.72 -24.46 4.87
C LEU A 2 -18.36 -25.29 6.11
N THR A 3 -18.32 -26.60 5.96
CA THR A 3 -17.84 -27.52 6.99
C THR A 3 -16.36 -27.84 6.74
N ASN A 4 -15.61 -28.07 7.83
CA ASN A 4 -14.22 -28.50 7.70
C ASN A 4 -14.10 -29.81 6.95
N GLY A 5 -13.12 -29.90 6.06
CA GLY A 5 -12.81 -31.07 5.28
C GLY A 5 -13.03 -30.88 3.78
N LYS A 6 -13.05 -32.00 3.11
CA LYS A 6 -13.19 -32.13 1.66
C LYS A 6 -14.67 -32.11 1.26
N THR A 7 -15.03 -31.26 0.33
CA THR A 7 -16.37 -31.17 -0.25
C THR A 7 -16.33 -31.55 -1.72
N HIS A 8 -17.06 -32.58 -2.08
CA HIS A 8 -17.18 -33.06 -3.46
C HIS A 8 -18.37 -32.44 -4.16
N TYR A 9 -18.19 -32.08 -5.42
CA TYR A 9 -19.25 -31.47 -6.23
C TYR A 9 -19.12 -31.84 -7.72
N ARG A 10 -20.20 -31.70 -8.45
CA ARG A 10 -20.27 -31.84 -9.91
C ARG A 10 -21.23 -30.80 -10.47
N TYR A 11 -21.00 -30.41 -11.70
CA TYR A 11 -21.97 -29.64 -12.46
C TYR A 11 -22.91 -30.56 -13.22
N LYS A 12 -24.12 -30.09 -13.46
CA LYS A 12 -25.08 -30.75 -14.36
C LYS A 12 -25.14 -29.95 -15.65
N ALA A 13 -24.63 -30.52 -16.75
CA ALA A 13 -24.63 -29.93 -18.08
C ALA A 13 -25.33 -30.86 -19.06
N ASN A 14 -26.34 -30.36 -19.78
CA ASN A 14 -27.11 -31.16 -20.75
C ASN A 14 -27.64 -32.49 -20.22
N GLY A 15 -28.07 -32.53 -18.96
CA GLY A 15 -28.56 -33.73 -18.29
C GLY A 15 -27.50 -34.65 -17.69
N ASN A 16 -26.23 -34.45 -18.02
CA ASN A 16 -25.12 -35.26 -17.54
C ASN A 16 -24.37 -34.56 -16.39
N TYR A 17 -23.84 -35.34 -15.46
CA TYR A 17 -22.95 -34.79 -14.42
C TYR A 17 -21.51 -34.80 -14.92
N VAL A 18 -20.85 -33.65 -14.78
CA VAL A 18 -19.47 -33.42 -15.21
C VAL A 18 -18.65 -32.80 -14.07
N VAL A 19 -17.36 -33.12 -14.03
CA VAL A 19 -16.40 -32.44 -13.16
C VAL A 19 -16.17 -31.00 -13.61
N ASP A 20 -15.67 -30.19 -12.70
CA ASP A 20 -15.30 -28.80 -12.98
C ASP A 20 -14.01 -28.76 -13.80
N ALA A 21 -14.11 -28.32 -15.06
CA ALA A 21 -12.94 -28.23 -15.94
C ALA A 21 -11.91 -27.17 -15.51
N PHE A 22 -12.30 -26.22 -14.64
CA PHE A 22 -11.42 -25.18 -14.11
C PHE A 22 -10.82 -25.51 -12.76
N ASN A 23 -11.24 -26.66 -12.15
CA ASN A 23 -10.67 -27.17 -10.90
C ASN A 23 -9.87 -28.43 -11.17
N SER A 24 -8.55 -28.36 -11.00
CA SER A 24 -7.66 -29.50 -11.19
C SER A 24 -7.82 -30.60 -10.12
N ASN A 25 -8.47 -30.29 -9.00
CA ASN A 25 -8.71 -31.25 -7.92
C ASN A 25 -9.93 -32.10 -8.25
N SER A 26 -9.69 -33.35 -8.67
CA SER A 26 -10.74 -34.33 -8.93
C SER A 26 -10.34 -35.71 -8.41
N GLU A 27 -11.32 -36.46 -8.00
CA GLU A 27 -11.11 -37.84 -7.54
C GLU A 27 -12.39 -38.71 -7.73
N LYS A 28 -12.24 -40.01 -7.65
CA LYS A 28 -13.39 -40.91 -7.57
C LYS A 28 -14.00 -40.85 -6.18
N TYR A 29 -15.29 -40.50 -6.14
CA TYR A 29 -16.09 -40.52 -4.92
C TYR A 29 -17.45 -41.17 -5.23
N ASN A 30 -17.84 -42.21 -4.45
CA ASN A 30 -19.04 -43.00 -4.70
C ASN A 30 -19.14 -43.47 -6.17
N ASP A 31 -18.09 -44.14 -6.66
CA ASP A 31 -17.97 -44.78 -7.99
C ASP A 31 -18.10 -43.80 -9.19
N ALA A 32 -18.01 -42.52 -8.97
CA ALA A 32 -18.02 -41.50 -10.02
C ALA A 32 -16.94 -40.42 -9.82
N ASP A 33 -16.60 -39.72 -10.89
CA ASP A 33 -15.63 -38.62 -10.84
C ASP A 33 -16.29 -37.38 -10.29
N TYR A 34 -15.65 -36.75 -9.30
CA TYR A 34 -16.07 -35.49 -8.67
C TYR A 34 -14.90 -34.51 -8.62
N SER A 35 -15.17 -33.27 -8.81
CA SER A 35 -14.29 -32.20 -8.35
C SER A 35 -14.47 -32.01 -6.84
N TYR A 36 -13.41 -31.55 -6.18
CA TYR A 36 -13.50 -31.24 -4.76
C TYR A 36 -12.74 -29.95 -4.43
N PHE A 37 -13.10 -29.35 -3.31
CA PHE A 37 -12.31 -28.36 -2.61
C PHE A 37 -12.18 -28.73 -1.15
N GLU A 38 -11.12 -28.25 -0.53
CA GLU A 38 -10.88 -28.42 0.90
C GLU A 38 -11.07 -27.08 1.59
N TYR A 39 -11.76 -27.14 2.72
CA TYR A 39 -11.94 -25.98 3.59
C TYR A 39 -11.69 -26.39 5.03
N TYR A 40 -10.89 -25.61 5.73
CA TYR A 40 -10.70 -25.74 7.17
C TYR A 40 -10.80 -24.35 7.78
N LYS A 41 -11.70 -24.21 8.73
CA LYS A 41 -11.76 -22.99 9.53
C LYS A 41 -10.60 -23.03 10.51
N LEU A 42 -9.62 -22.15 10.27
CA LEU A 42 -8.48 -21.95 11.14
C LEU A 42 -8.68 -20.74 12.03
N ASN A 43 -7.96 -20.71 13.15
CA ASN A 43 -7.94 -19.58 14.07
C ASN A 43 -6.49 -19.10 14.20
N ALA A 44 -6.30 -17.80 14.06
CA ALA A 44 -4.99 -17.19 14.19
C ALA A 44 -5.09 -15.78 14.77
N THR A 45 -4.02 -15.37 15.41
CA THR A 45 -3.80 -14.00 15.84
C THR A 45 -2.74 -13.38 14.93
N VAL A 46 -3.04 -12.22 14.39
CA VAL A 46 -2.08 -11.39 13.64
C VAL A 46 -1.61 -10.28 14.55
N THR A 47 -0.32 -10.07 14.63
CA THR A 47 0.31 -8.93 15.29
C THR A 47 1.11 -8.14 14.27
N ALA A 48 1.17 -6.82 14.44
CA ALA A 48 1.92 -5.96 13.57
C ALA A 48 2.76 -4.97 14.37
N GLU A 49 3.89 -4.60 13.80
CA GLU A 49 4.80 -3.60 14.34
C GLU A 49 5.33 -2.71 13.22
N VAL A 50 5.63 -1.48 13.53
CA VAL A 50 6.28 -0.52 12.64
C VAL A 50 7.70 -0.25 13.13
N MET A 51 8.64 -0.11 12.19
CA MET A 51 10.05 0.10 12.54
C MET A 51 10.27 1.43 13.30
N ASN A 52 9.66 2.50 12.77
CA ASN A 52 9.68 3.82 13.40
C ASN A 52 8.25 4.22 13.77
N LYS A 53 8.02 4.60 15.01
CA LYS A 53 6.68 5.02 15.47
C LYS A 53 6.22 6.32 14.83
N SER A 54 7.15 7.15 14.37
CA SER A 54 6.89 8.39 13.65
C SER A 54 7.79 8.52 12.43
N PHE A 55 7.30 9.13 11.37
CA PHE A 55 8.05 9.48 10.16
C PHE A 55 7.34 10.60 9.41
N ASN A 56 8.02 11.24 8.47
CA ASN A 56 7.47 12.28 7.61
C ASN A 56 7.44 11.83 6.13
N TYR A 57 6.85 12.64 5.24
CA TYR A 57 6.68 12.30 3.82
C TYR A 57 8.00 12.11 3.04
N ASN A 58 9.13 12.61 3.56
CA ASN A 58 10.46 12.40 2.97
C ASN A 58 11.14 11.11 3.45
N GLU A 59 10.48 10.32 4.28
CA GLU A 59 11.03 9.11 4.88
C GLU A 59 10.20 7.89 4.49
N ASN A 60 10.88 6.75 4.39
CA ASN A 60 10.23 5.46 4.29
C ASN A 60 10.19 4.78 5.65
N ASN A 61 9.15 4.02 5.87
CA ASN A 61 9.00 3.21 7.08
C ASN A 61 8.70 1.76 6.70
N VAL A 62 8.93 0.84 7.61
CA VAL A 62 8.67 -0.58 7.39
C VAL A 62 7.65 -1.08 8.40
N VAL A 63 6.60 -1.69 7.89
CA VAL A 63 5.61 -2.43 8.68
C VAL A 63 5.90 -3.91 8.55
N LYS A 64 5.90 -4.62 9.67
CA LYS A 64 6.02 -6.08 9.76
C LYS A 64 4.81 -6.65 10.42
N PHE A 65 4.42 -7.86 10.01
CA PHE A 65 3.38 -8.63 10.71
C PHE A 65 3.85 -10.03 11.04
N LYS A 66 3.19 -10.66 11.99
CA LYS A 66 3.40 -12.07 12.35
C LYS A 66 2.04 -12.72 12.54
N VAL A 67 1.93 -13.95 12.09
CA VAL A 67 0.74 -14.79 12.28
C VAL A 67 1.07 -15.88 13.27
N LYS A 68 0.28 -15.98 14.32
CA LYS A 68 0.34 -17.09 15.28
C LYS A 68 -0.95 -17.89 15.19
N GLN A 69 -0.86 -19.10 14.65
CA GLN A 69 -1.96 -20.05 14.59
C GLN A 69 -2.34 -20.55 16.01
N ALA A 70 -3.61 -20.85 16.22
CA ALA A 70 -4.08 -21.45 17.46
C ALA A 70 -3.63 -22.92 17.56
N ASP A 71 -3.20 -23.32 18.75
CA ASP A 71 -2.71 -24.68 19.02
C ASP A 71 -3.81 -25.76 18.89
N THR A 72 -5.08 -25.34 18.83
CA THR A 72 -6.25 -26.23 18.67
C THR A 72 -6.52 -26.64 17.24
N ASP A 73 -5.90 -25.97 16.27
CA ASP A 73 -6.13 -26.26 14.85
C ASP A 73 -5.35 -27.51 14.42
N THR A 74 -6.02 -28.38 13.66
CA THR A 74 -5.43 -29.65 13.18
C THR A 74 -4.70 -29.52 11.85
N GLN A 75 -4.97 -28.46 11.09
CA GLN A 75 -4.33 -28.16 9.82
C GLN A 75 -3.37 -27.00 9.99
N LYS A 76 -2.23 -27.07 9.30
CA LYS A 76 -1.25 -26.00 9.28
C LYS A 76 -1.79 -24.80 8.52
N LEU A 77 -1.63 -23.62 9.08
CA LEU A 77 -1.93 -22.35 8.41
C LEU A 77 -0.76 -21.98 7.50
N GLU A 78 -1.08 -21.64 6.25
CA GLU A 78 -0.15 -21.02 5.30
C GLU A 78 -0.77 -19.71 4.81
N VAL A 79 0.02 -18.66 4.81
CA VAL A 79 -0.44 -17.34 4.34
C VAL A 79 -0.49 -17.35 2.82
N ALA A 80 -1.68 -17.24 2.26
CA ALA A 80 -1.88 -17.17 0.81
C ALA A 80 -1.72 -15.71 0.29
N SER A 81 -2.19 -14.73 1.06
CA SER A 81 -2.02 -13.31 0.73
C SER A 81 -2.08 -12.45 1.97
N ALA A 82 -1.45 -11.28 1.89
CA ALA A 82 -1.56 -10.25 2.90
C ALA A 82 -1.62 -8.87 2.23
N SER A 83 -2.33 -7.95 2.86
CA SER A 83 -2.42 -6.55 2.40
C SER A 83 -2.50 -5.59 3.57
N ILE A 84 -2.10 -4.35 3.32
CA ILE A 84 -2.22 -3.23 4.24
C ILE A 84 -2.96 -2.08 3.56
N ASP A 85 -3.87 -1.44 4.30
CA ASP A 85 -4.53 -0.22 3.88
C ASP A 85 -3.67 0.99 4.25
N VAL A 86 -3.09 1.64 3.26
CA VAL A 86 -2.30 2.87 3.41
C VAL A 86 -2.98 4.07 2.77
N SER A 87 -4.30 4.02 2.57
CA SER A 87 -5.07 5.13 1.99
C SER A 87 -4.98 6.40 2.82
N SER A 88 -4.89 6.26 4.15
CA SER A 88 -4.68 7.39 5.07
C SER A 88 -3.30 8.07 4.93
N LEU A 89 -2.36 7.43 4.22
CA LEU A 89 -1.04 7.97 3.85
C LEU A 89 -0.99 8.47 2.40
N GLY A 90 -2.12 8.46 1.68
CA GLY A 90 -2.21 8.81 0.26
C GLY A 90 -1.93 7.66 -0.70
N GLY A 91 -1.82 6.42 -0.19
CA GLY A 91 -1.57 5.22 -0.99
C GLY A 91 -2.82 4.38 -1.26
N SER A 92 -2.61 3.09 -1.55
CA SER A 92 -3.68 2.12 -1.84
C SER A 92 -4.37 1.62 -0.57
N SER A 93 -5.67 1.34 -0.65
CA SER A 93 -6.42 0.64 0.40
C SER A 93 -6.13 -0.87 0.46
N GLU A 94 -5.45 -1.44 -0.56
CA GLU A 94 -5.09 -2.84 -0.64
C GLU A 94 -3.65 -2.99 -1.18
N MET A 95 -2.68 -2.38 -0.50
CA MET A 95 -1.27 -2.53 -0.83
C MET A 95 -0.81 -3.94 -0.45
N PRO A 96 -0.32 -4.76 -1.41
CA PRO A 96 0.08 -6.12 -1.12
C PRO A 96 1.32 -6.18 -0.24
N ILE A 97 1.36 -7.20 0.63
CA ILE A 97 2.53 -7.57 1.41
C ILE A 97 2.95 -8.98 0.97
N GLU A 98 4.22 -9.14 0.62
CA GLU A 98 4.76 -10.46 0.28
C GLU A 98 4.68 -11.40 1.49
N PRO A 99 3.92 -12.51 1.41
CA PRO A 99 3.67 -13.41 2.54
C PRO A 99 4.95 -13.99 3.15
N GLU A 100 5.95 -14.25 2.33
CA GLU A 100 7.24 -14.83 2.77
C GLU A 100 8.08 -13.82 3.55
N LEU A 101 8.05 -12.55 3.16
CA LEU A 101 8.79 -11.48 3.82
C LEU A 101 8.09 -11.00 5.09
N GLN A 102 6.77 -11.06 5.12
CA GLN A 102 5.91 -10.55 6.19
C GLN A 102 6.23 -9.10 6.55
N ALA A 103 6.67 -8.34 5.55
CA ALA A 103 7.08 -6.95 5.70
C ALA A 103 6.81 -6.15 4.43
N VAL A 104 6.54 -4.86 4.59
CA VAL A 104 6.32 -3.92 3.49
C VAL A 104 6.87 -2.55 3.84
N THR A 105 7.41 -1.87 2.85
CA THR A 105 7.81 -0.47 2.98
C THR A 105 6.60 0.42 2.68
N ILE A 106 6.35 1.37 3.57
CA ILE A 106 5.30 2.38 3.44
C ILE A 106 5.94 3.77 3.37
N SER A 107 5.24 4.69 2.73
CA SER A 107 5.59 6.12 2.68
C SER A 107 4.32 6.96 2.80
N ALA A 108 4.45 8.18 3.29
CA ALA A 108 3.40 9.17 3.25
C ALA A 108 3.59 10.10 2.05
N THR A 109 2.51 10.68 1.54
CA THR A 109 2.59 11.75 0.53
C THR A 109 2.67 13.11 1.20
N VAL A 110 3.11 14.14 0.47
CA VAL A 110 3.16 15.53 0.95
C VAL A 110 1.79 16.04 1.43
N ASP A 111 0.71 15.53 0.84
CA ASP A 111 -0.67 15.90 1.20
C ASP A 111 -1.20 15.13 2.42
N THR A 112 -0.41 14.20 2.98
CA THR A 112 -0.84 13.43 4.14
C THR A 112 -0.94 14.34 5.36
N THR A 113 -2.11 14.40 5.97
CA THR A 113 -2.31 15.21 7.18
C THR A 113 -1.49 14.65 8.34
N LEU A 114 -0.92 15.56 9.15
CA LEU A 114 -0.15 15.21 10.35
C LEU A 114 -0.99 14.45 11.38
N GLY A 115 -0.30 13.78 12.29
CA GLY A 115 -0.91 13.05 13.42
C GLY A 115 -0.99 11.54 13.20
N THR A 116 -1.60 10.85 14.14
CA THR A 116 -1.67 9.38 14.15
C THR A 116 -2.56 8.84 13.03
N LYS A 117 -2.05 7.85 12.32
CA LYS A 117 -2.77 7.06 11.30
C LYS A 117 -2.80 5.61 11.73
N THR A 118 -4.00 5.03 11.71
CA THR A 118 -4.20 3.60 11.94
C THR A 118 -4.24 2.89 10.60
N LEU A 119 -3.38 1.90 10.43
CA LEU A 119 -3.21 1.15 9.17
C LEU A 119 -3.72 -0.27 9.37
N PRO A 120 -4.87 -0.63 8.78
CA PRO A 120 -5.40 -2.00 8.81
C PRO A 120 -4.55 -2.96 7.98
N ILE A 121 -4.33 -4.16 8.53
CA ILE A 121 -3.64 -5.26 7.86
C ILE A 121 -4.61 -6.45 7.82
N THR A 122 -4.75 -7.04 6.63
CA THR A 122 -5.56 -8.25 6.42
C THR A 122 -4.66 -9.36 5.89
N VAL A 123 -4.74 -10.51 6.52
CA VAL A 123 -4.04 -11.75 6.11
C VAL A 123 -5.07 -12.79 5.76
N THR A 124 -4.88 -13.46 4.63
CA THR A 124 -5.77 -14.54 4.16
C THR A 124 -4.95 -15.82 4.06
N ASP A 125 -5.46 -16.91 4.62
CA ASP A 125 -4.83 -18.23 4.54
C ASP A 125 -5.21 -18.97 3.24
N GLN A 126 -4.63 -20.16 3.05
CA GLN A 126 -4.86 -21.03 1.89
C GLN A 126 -6.30 -21.52 1.76
N TYR A 127 -7.12 -21.43 2.80
CA TYR A 127 -8.54 -21.82 2.81
C TYR A 127 -9.49 -20.62 2.70
N GLY A 128 -8.94 -19.39 2.61
CA GLY A 128 -9.72 -18.17 2.50
C GLY A 128 -10.19 -17.60 3.85
N ASN A 129 -9.69 -18.12 5.00
CA ASN A 129 -9.95 -17.47 6.28
C ASN A 129 -9.19 -16.16 6.36
N LYS A 130 -9.84 -15.11 6.87
CA LYS A 130 -9.27 -13.77 7.00
C LYS A 130 -8.99 -13.44 8.45
N PHE A 131 -7.81 -12.94 8.70
CA PHE A 131 -7.34 -12.45 10.00
C PHE A 131 -6.91 -11.00 9.85
N SER A 132 -7.21 -10.16 10.80
CA SER A 132 -6.88 -8.74 10.71
C SER A 132 -6.25 -8.21 11.98
N THR A 133 -5.46 -7.17 11.82
CA THR A 133 -4.89 -6.37 12.89
C THR A 133 -4.72 -4.93 12.40
N THR A 134 -4.30 -4.04 13.27
CA THR A 134 -3.95 -2.67 12.92
C THR A 134 -2.60 -2.31 13.50
N VAL A 135 -1.94 -1.33 12.88
CA VAL A 135 -0.75 -0.68 13.43
C VAL A 135 -0.89 0.83 13.32
N ASP A 136 -0.48 1.54 14.35
CA ASP A 136 -0.50 2.99 14.37
C ASP A 136 0.87 3.57 14.04
N VAL A 137 0.86 4.64 13.23
CA VAL A 137 2.03 5.45 12.92
C VAL A 137 1.71 6.92 13.12
N GLU A 138 2.68 7.69 13.56
CA GLU A 138 2.57 9.14 13.71
C GLU A 138 3.20 9.82 12.50
N ILE A 139 2.44 10.62 11.78
CA ILE A 139 2.96 11.46 10.70
C ILE A 139 3.35 12.81 11.28
N THR A 140 4.63 13.11 11.18
CA THR A 140 5.22 14.35 11.68
C THR A 140 5.56 15.29 10.54
N ASP A 141 5.70 16.55 10.87
CA ASP A 141 6.23 17.53 9.94
C ASP A 141 7.71 17.26 9.63
N ARG A 142 8.16 17.71 8.48
CA ARG A 142 9.56 17.63 8.09
C ARG A 142 10.42 18.49 9.00
N VAL A 143 11.42 17.89 9.60
CA VAL A 143 12.41 18.63 10.40
C VAL A 143 13.47 19.23 9.47
N LYS A 144 13.48 20.55 9.34
CA LYS A 144 14.53 21.26 8.62
C LYS A 144 15.87 21.10 9.35
N LYS A 145 16.91 20.71 8.65
CA LYS A 145 18.27 20.52 9.20
C LYS A 145 18.93 21.83 9.59
N ASN A 146 18.59 22.91 8.87
CA ASN A 146 19.07 24.26 9.10
C ASN A 146 18.23 25.27 8.29
N GLU A 147 18.46 26.56 8.44
CA GLU A 147 17.75 27.64 7.75
C GLU A 147 17.87 27.61 6.21
N ASN A 148 18.89 26.93 5.70
CA ASN A 148 19.15 26.79 4.27
C ASN A 148 18.68 25.45 3.70
N ASP A 149 17.99 24.63 4.49
CA ASP A 149 17.45 23.34 4.06
C ASP A 149 16.21 23.62 3.19
N PHE A 150 16.45 23.67 1.89
CA PHE A 150 15.46 24.01 0.88
C PHE A 150 14.70 22.76 0.44
N ASP A 151 13.38 22.86 0.40
CA ASP A 151 12.50 21.84 -0.17
C ASP A 151 11.64 22.45 -1.25
N TRP A 152 11.61 21.79 -2.42
CA TRP A 152 10.80 22.25 -3.54
C TRP A 152 9.30 22.21 -3.24
N ASP A 153 8.84 21.30 -2.36
CA ASP A 153 7.44 21.18 -1.95
C ASP A 153 6.97 22.37 -1.10
N GLU A 154 7.92 23.09 -0.48
CA GLU A 154 7.67 24.31 0.29
C GLU A 154 7.94 25.58 -0.52
N ALA A 155 8.44 25.45 -1.75
CA ALA A 155 8.91 26.59 -2.54
C ALA A 155 7.77 27.28 -3.26
N VAL A 156 7.71 28.60 -3.13
CA VAL A 156 6.91 29.45 -4.01
C VAL A 156 7.83 29.99 -5.11
N VAL A 157 7.62 29.52 -6.33
CA VAL A 157 8.42 29.95 -7.48
C VAL A 157 7.74 31.14 -8.18
N TYR A 158 8.42 32.28 -8.21
CA TYR A 158 8.02 33.42 -9.01
C TYR A 158 8.79 33.43 -10.31
N PHE A 159 8.09 33.36 -11.42
CA PHE A 159 8.67 33.55 -12.73
C PHE A 159 8.38 35.00 -13.18
N MET A 160 9.43 35.78 -13.37
CA MET A 160 9.33 37.14 -13.84
C MET A 160 10.06 37.31 -15.18
N MET A 161 9.39 37.88 -16.15
CA MET A 161 10.00 38.33 -17.39
C MET A 161 10.37 39.79 -17.21
N THR A 162 11.66 40.08 -17.04
CA THR A 162 12.17 41.40 -16.68
C THR A 162 11.85 42.49 -17.71
N ASP A 163 11.64 42.09 -18.96
CA ASP A 163 11.23 42.98 -20.07
C ASP A 163 9.76 43.42 -20.01
N ARG A 164 8.96 42.87 -19.10
CA ARG A 164 7.52 43.17 -18.95
C ARG A 164 7.15 43.85 -17.64
N PHE A 165 8.12 44.13 -16.79
CA PHE A 165 7.90 44.86 -15.55
C PHE A 165 8.20 46.33 -15.71
N PHE A 166 7.44 47.13 -14.99
CA PHE A 166 7.73 48.59 -14.92
C PHE A 166 9.09 48.77 -14.26
N ASP A 167 9.98 49.48 -14.98
CA ASP A 167 11.29 49.82 -14.47
C ASP A 167 11.17 50.86 -13.34
N GLY A 168 11.45 50.42 -12.12
CA GLY A 168 11.38 51.28 -10.93
C GLY A 168 12.56 52.24 -10.78
N ASN A 169 13.64 52.09 -11.59
CA ASN A 169 14.82 52.93 -11.55
C ASN A 169 15.55 53.00 -12.91
N GLU A 170 15.17 53.91 -13.74
CA GLU A 170 15.74 54.10 -15.08
C GLU A 170 17.24 54.46 -15.07
N SER A 171 17.79 54.90 -13.93
CA SER A 171 19.19 55.35 -13.85
C SER A 171 20.21 54.19 -13.86
N ASN A 172 19.77 52.96 -13.69
CA ASN A 172 20.64 51.79 -13.72
C ASN A 172 20.60 50.98 -15.04
N ASN A 173 19.84 51.45 -16.04
CA ASN A 173 19.68 50.78 -17.34
C ASN A 173 20.96 50.79 -18.19
N THR A 174 21.93 51.62 -17.84
CA THR A 174 23.21 51.73 -18.52
C THR A 174 24.38 51.15 -17.74
N ALA A 175 24.13 50.11 -16.92
CA ALA A 175 25.18 49.40 -16.21
C ALA A 175 26.23 48.86 -17.19
N SER A 176 27.51 49.05 -16.88
CA SER A 176 28.63 48.60 -17.72
C SER A 176 28.56 47.09 -17.94
N GLY A 177 28.42 46.63 -19.19
CA GLY A 177 28.27 45.24 -19.57
C GLY A 177 26.82 44.79 -19.83
N ALA A 178 25.83 45.68 -19.69
CA ALA A 178 24.52 45.42 -20.25
C ALA A 178 24.59 45.62 -21.76
N ASP A 179 24.32 44.58 -22.53
CA ASP A 179 24.07 44.77 -23.97
C ASP A 179 22.88 45.72 -24.09
N THR A 180 23.17 46.90 -24.63
CA THR A 180 22.12 47.79 -25.07
C THR A 180 21.42 47.10 -26.25
N TYR A 181 20.38 46.33 -25.95
CA TYR A 181 19.39 46.02 -26.98
C TYR A 181 18.80 47.34 -27.40
N GLY A 182 19.40 47.85 -28.47
CA GLY A 182 19.12 49.17 -28.97
C GLY A 182 17.66 49.35 -29.27
N ASP A 183 17.21 50.55 -29.01
CA ASP A 183 16.06 51.23 -29.62
C ASP A 183 14.78 50.37 -29.77
N ASN A 184 14.43 49.59 -28.80
CA ASN A 184 13.10 49.03 -28.74
C ASN A 184 12.32 49.78 -27.64
N PRO A 185 11.61 50.85 -27.98
CA PRO A 185 10.69 51.48 -27.06
C PRO A 185 9.55 50.52 -26.82
N GLY A 186 9.53 49.87 -25.60
CA GLY A 186 8.44 49.01 -25.14
C GLY A 186 7.14 49.77 -25.02
#